data_123c50fddfd164b88ab27a01486719ea
#
_entry.id   123c50fddfd164b88ab27a01486719ea
#
_cell.length_a   1.000
_cell.length_b   1.000
_cell.length_c   1.000
_cell.angle_alpha   90.00
_cell.angle_beta   90.00
_cell.angle_gamma   90.00
#
_symmetry.space_group_name_H-M   'P 1'
#
loop_
_entity.id
_entity.type
_entity.pdbx_description
1 polymer ?
#
loop_
_entity_poly.entity_id
_entity_poly.type
_entity_poly.pdbx_seq_one_letter_code
_entity_poly.pdbx_strand_id
1 'polypeptide(L)'
;GSEMCIRDSYTNRGNLVAVISNGTAVLGLGNIGALASKPVMEGKSMLFKTFAGIDAFDIEVAETDPEAFVRTVKAIAPTFGGINLEDIKAPECFEIEARLREELDIPVMHDDQHGTAIITSAALLNAAKIAGKELHDLRVVINGAGAAALACARLFLVVGIRREQMILCDSRGVVTTYREDLNPQKREFATTRRITTLAEALHGADVFLGVSKADVLTPDMLRTMAGNPIVMALANPNPEISYQQAMISRPDIIFATGRSDYPNQVNNVLGFPYIFRGALDVRASEINDTMKLAAAHALADLAREEVPKPVLRAYGIDSLEFGRSYLIPKPLDPRLLRVVAVSYTHLRAHETVLDLV
;
A
#
# COMPACT_ATOMS: atom_id res chain seq x y z
N GLY A 1 -16.07 -26.35 17.56
CA GLY A 1 -16.41 -26.37 16.12
C GLY A 1 -17.73 -25.71 15.79
N SER A 2 -18.85 -26.16 16.37
CA SER A 2 -20.20 -25.65 16.04
C SER A 2 -20.43 -24.20 16.51
N GLU A 3 -19.92 -23.82 17.67
CA GLU A 3 -20.09 -22.48 18.24
C GLU A 3 -19.38 -21.38 17.43
N MET A 4 -18.18 -21.67 16.88
CA MET A 4 -17.49 -20.75 15.99
C MET A 4 -18.23 -20.56 14.67
N CYS A 5 -18.79 -21.62 14.09
CA CYS A 5 -19.61 -21.53 12.88
C CYS A 5 -20.87 -20.68 13.11
N ILE A 6 -21.52 -20.82 14.27
CA ILE A 6 -22.70 -20.03 14.62
C ILE A 6 -22.31 -18.55 14.74
N ARG A 7 -21.28 -18.24 15.49
CA ARG A 7 -20.79 -16.86 15.66
C ARG A 7 -20.50 -16.18 14.31
N ASP A 8 -19.73 -16.83 13.42
CA ASP A 8 -19.25 -16.22 12.20
C ASP A 8 -20.27 -16.25 11.03
N SER A 9 -21.32 -17.11 11.12
CA SER A 9 -22.31 -17.24 10.06
C SER A 9 -23.63 -16.55 10.37
N TYR A 10 -23.99 -16.40 11.64
CA TYR A 10 -25.31 -15.90 12.07
C TYR A 10 -25.25 -14.58 12.83
N THR A 11 -24.05 -14.03 13.07
CA THR A 11 -23.86 -12.69 13.63
C THR A 11 -23.21 -11.79 12.59
N ASN A 12 -23.21 -10.47 12.84
CA ASN A 12 -22.55 -9.49 11.98
C ASN A 12 -21.02 -9.63 11.95
N ARG A 13 -20.43 -10.40 12.85
CA ARG A 13 -18.97 -10.57 12.97
C ARG A 13 -18.32 -10.99 11.65
N GLY A 14 -18.95 -11.87 10.87
CA GLY A 14 -18.43 -12.33 9.58
C GLY A 14 -18.35 -11.24 8.50
N ASN A 15 -18.96 -10.07 8.75
CA ASN A 15 -18.96 -8.92 7.84
C ASN A 15 -18.55 -7.61 8.54
N LEU A 16 -17.87 -7.69 9.69
CA LEU A 16 -17.54 -6.52 10.52
C LEU A 16 -16.03 -6.36 10.68
N VAL A 17 -15.51 -5.19 10.29
CA VAL A 17 -14.10 -4.80 10.44
C VAL A 17 -13.97 -3.67 11.46
N ALA A 18 -12.98 -3.74 12.36
CA ALA A 18 -12.56 -2.60 13.15
C ALA A 18 -11.52 -1.77 12.38
N VAL A 19 -11.73 -0.46 12.28
CA VAL A 19 -10.71 0.51 11.85
C VAL A 19 -10.12 1.12 13.10
N ILE A 20 -8.88 0.75 13.45
CA ILE A 20 -8.29 1.11 14.75
C ILE A 20 -7.09 2.03 14.55
N SER A 21 -7.10 3.15 15.24
CA SER A 21 -6.04 4.16 15.20
C SER A 21 -5.74 4.75 16.58
N ASN A 22 -4.53 5.27 16.76
CA ASN A 22 -4.24 6.20 17.85
C ASN A 22 -3.94 7.63 17.35
N GLY A 23 -4.08 7.86 16.04
CA GLY A 23 -3.92 9.19 15.43
C GLY A 23 -2.51 9.76 15.50
N THR A 24 -1.48 8.91 15.59
CA THR A 24 -0.08 9.35 15.74
C THR A 24 0.63 9.63 14.42
N ALA A 25 0.04 9.24 13.29
CA ALA A 25 0.61 9.46 11.94
C ALA A 25 -0.46 9.73 10.89
N VAL A 26 -1.41 10.60 11.19
CA VAL A 26 -2.51 10.94 10.26
C VAL A 26 -1.97 11.61 9.01
N LEU A 27 -2.37 11.10 7.85
CA LEU A 27 -1.86 11.52 6.55
C LEU A 27 -1.99 13.03 6.34
N GLY A 28 -0.85 13.70 6.11
CA GLY A 28 -0.79 15.15 5.91
C GLY A 28 -0.92 16.00 7.17
N LEU A 29 -1.30 15.42 8.33
CA LEU A 29 -1.51 16.12 9.60
C LEU A 29 -0.54 15.70 10.71
N GLY A 30 0.06 14.50 10.58
CA GLY A 30 0.99 13.97 11.57
C GLY A 30 0.32 13.47 12.84
N ASN A 31 0.95 13.70 13.98
CA ASN A 31 0.42 13.29 15.30
C ASN A 31 -0.61 14.29 15.81
N ILE A 32 -1.87 14.01 15.56
CA ILE A 32 -3.02 14.81 16.06
C ILE A 32 -3.76 14.12 17.21
N GLY A 33 -3.38 12.89 17.54
CA GLY A 33 -3.98 12.08 18.60
C GLY A 33 -5.31 11.43 18.22
N ALA A 34 -5.74 10.51 19.08
CA ALA A 34 -6.91 9.68 18.85
C ALA A 34 -8.20 10.50 18.59
N LEU A 35 -8.49 11.48 19.44
CA LEU A 35 -9.73 12.24 19.35
C LEU A 35 -9.84 13.03 18.03
N ALA A 36 -8.76 13.68 17.59
CA ALA A 36 -8.78 14.49 16.38
C ALA A 36 -8.72 13.64 15.10
N SER A 37 -8.29 12.37 15.17
CA SER A 37 -8.29 11.45 14.04
C SER A 37 -9.68 10.89 13.68
N LYS A 38 -10.67 11.02 14.58
CA LYS A 38 -12.04 10.49 14.42
C LYS A 38 -12.66 10.74 13.02
N PRO A 39 -12.65 11.96 12.46
CA PRO A 39 -13.27 12.19 11.15
C PRO A 39 -12.62 11.40 10.00
N VAL A 40 -11.30 11.17 10.10
CA VAL A 40 -10.55 10.38 9.09
C VAL A 40 -10.93 8.90 9.19
N MET A 41 -10.99 8.36 10.40
CA MET A 41 -11.32 6.95 10.66
C MET A 41 -12.77 6.63 10.30
N GLU A 42 -13.70 7.53 10.59
CA GLU A 42 -15.09 7.40 10.16
C GLU A 42 -15.22 7.42 8.63
N GLY A 43 -14.46 8.30 7.96
CA GLY A 43 -14.33 8.30 6.51
C GLY A 43 -13.81 6.97 5.98
N LYS A 44 -12.80 6.37 6.61
CA LYS A 44 -12.28 5.05 6.25
C LYS A 44 -13.35 3.96 6.39
N SER A 45 -14.11 3.98 7.48
CA SER A 45 -15.21 3.04 7.74
C SER A 45 -16.32 3.16 6.68
N MET A 46 -16.63 4.38 6.26
CA MET A 46 -17.57 4.63 5.16
C MET A 46 -17.08 4.03 3.83
N LEU A 47 -15.78 4.09 3.54
CA LEU A 47 -15.21 3.50 2.32
C LEU A 47 -15.33 1.97 2.32
N PHE A 48 -15.12 1.30 3.46
CA PHE A 48 -15.36 -0.14 3.60
C PHE A 48 -16.80 -0.51 3.21
N LYS A 49 -17.77 0.25 3.71
CA LYS A 49 -19.21 0.01 3.40
C LYS A 49 -19.51 0.29 1.93
N THR A 50 -19.05 1.42 1.42
CA THR A 50 -19.38 1.87 0.06
C THR A 50 -18.81 0.94 -1.01
N PHE A 51 -17.54 0.51 -0.87
CA PHE A 51 -16.84 -0.23 -1.91
C PHE A 51 -16.93 -1.75 -1.78
N ALA A 52 -17.05 -2.26 -0.57
CA ALA A 52 -17.03 -3.71 -0.33
C ALA A 52 -18.23 -4.26 0.45
N GLY A 53 -19.20 -3.42 0.81
CA GLY A 53 -20.37 -3.83 1.59
C GLY A 53 -20.05 -4.30 3.01
N ILE A 54 -18.81 -4.03 3.49
CA ILE A 54 -18.34 -4.40 4.82
C ILE A 54 -18.82 -3.38 5.83
N ASP A 55 -19.43 -3.83 6.92
CA ASP A 55 -19.70 -2.99 8.07
C ASP A 55 -18.41 -2.71 8.82
N ALA A 56 -18.19 -1.47 9.24
CA ALA A 56 -16.98 -1.10 9.95
C ALA A 56 -17.29 -0.16 11.12
N PHE A 57 -16.58 -0.37 12.22
CA PHE A 57 -16.50 0.57 13.33
C PHE A 57 -15.11 1.16 13.40
N ASP A 58 -15.03 2.48 13.44
CA ASP A 58 -13.81 3.20 13.76
C ASP A 58 -13.66 3.31 15.28
N ILE A 59 -12.46 2.98 15.76
CA ILE A 59 -12.12 2.91 17.18
C ILE A 59 -10.81 3.67 17.40
N GLU A 60 -10.93 4.85 18.00
CA GLU A 60 -9.81 5.70 18.34
C GLU A 60 -9.32 5.35 19.75
N VAL A 61 -8.14 4.73 19.80
CA VAL A 61 -7.51 4.28 21.06
C VAL A 61 -6.54 5.33 21.56
N ALA A 62 -6.82 5.91 22.73
CA ALA A 62 -5.98 6.95 23.34
C ALA A 62 -4.73 6.38 24.04
N GLU A 63 -4.12 5.34 23.47
CA GLU A 63 -2.91 4.71 23.97
C GLU A 63 -1.77 4.85 22.96
N THR A 64 -0.62 5.30 23.42
CA THR A 64 0.60 5.44 22.60
C THR A 64 1.65 4.39 22.93
N ASP A 65 1.53 3.72 24.07
CA ASP A 65 2.36 2.57 24.44
C ASP A 65 1.92 1.33 23.65
N PRO A 66 2.82 0.67 22.91
CA PRO A 66 2.45 -0.50 22.10
C PRO A 66 1.83 -1.65 22.90
N GLU A 67 2.32 -1.91 24.12
CA GLU A 67 1.78 -2.98 24.97
C GLU A 67 0.33 -2.70 25.39
N ALA A 68 0.05 -1.48 25.85
CA ALA A 68 -1.29 -1.05 26.25
C ALA A 68 -2.25 -1.05 25.04
N PHE A 69 -1.76 -0.60 23.88
CA PHE A 69 -2.53 -0.59 22.64
C PHE A 69 -2.90 -2.01 22.20
N VAL A 70 -1.94 -2.93 22.12
CA VAL A 70 -2.17 -4.33 21.75
C VAL A 70 -3.14 -5.00 22.71
N ARG A 71 -2.97 -4.80 24.01
CA ARG A 71 -3.89 -5.34 25.04
C ARG A 71 -5.32 -4.84 24.85
N THR A 72 -5.51 -3.56 24.55
CA THR A 72 -6.82 -2.95 24.29
C THR A 72 -7.47 -3.56 23.05
N VAL A 73 -6.73 -3.65 21.96
CA VAL A 73 -7.23 -4.23 20.68
C VAL A 73 -7.61 -5.70 20.86
N LYS A 74 -6.78 -6.49 21.55
CA LYS A 74 -7.10 -7.89 21.87
C LYS A 74 -8.39 -8.07 22.67
N ALA A 75 -8.63 -7.16 23.61
CA ALA A 75 -9.83 -7.23 24.47
C ALA A 75 -11.13 -7.04 23.67
N ILE A 76 -11.11 -6.25 22.57
CA ILE A 76 -12.28 -6.01 21.72
C ILE A 76 -12.34 -6.89 20.46
N ALA A 77 -11.24 -7.54 20.08
CA ALA A 77 -11.12 -8.35 18.88
C ALA A 77 -12.21 -9.45 18.71
N PRO A 78 -12.77 -10.08 19.78
CA PRO A 78 -13.84 -11.08 19.62
C PRO A 78 -15.07 -10.58 18.87
N THR A 79 -15.31 -9.27 18.83
CA THR A 79 -16.44 -8.64 18.12
C THR A 79 -16.29 -8.66 16.61
N PHE A 80 -15.05 -8.66 16.08
CA PHE A 80 -14.73 -8.37 14.70
C PHE A 80 -14.30 -9.61 13.90
N GLY A 81 -14.56 -9.57 12.60
CA GLY A 81 -14.05 -10.54 11.64
C GLY A 81 -12.68 -10.16 11.05
N GLY A 82 -12.25 -8.92 11.23
CA GLY A 82 -10.95 -8.41 10.80
C GLY A 82 -10.63 -7.06 11.43
N ILE A 83 -9.35 -6.68 11.40
CA ILE A 83 -8.84 -5.43 11.97
C ILE A 83 -7.99 -4.69 10.93
N ASN A 84 -8.39 -3.48 10.58
CA ASN A 84 -7.60 -2.52 9.84
C ASN A 84 -6.93 -1.56 10.82
N LEU A 85 -5.61 -1.60 10.92
CA LEU A 85 -4.83 -0.60 11.64
C LEU A 85 -4.58 0.60 10.72
N GLU A 86 -4.72 1.81 11.24
CA GLU A 86 -4.62 3.04 10.45
C GLU A 86 -3.88 4.13 11.23
N ASP A 87 -3.05 4.92 10.53
CA ASP A 87 -2.43 6.15 11.04
C ASP A 87 -1.63 5.97 12.35
N ILE A 88 -0.99 4.81 12.52
CA ILE A 88 -0.09 4.51 13.65
C ILE A 88 1.35 4.75 13.20
N LYS A 89 2.08 5.59 13.93
CA LYS A 89 3.45 5.97 13.56
C LYS A 89 4.44 4.80 13.64
N ALA A 90 5.48 4.87 12.80
CA ALA A 90 6.66 4.03 12.93
C ALA A 90 7.61 4.60 14.02
N PRO A 91 8.34 3.75 14.77
CA PRO A 91 8.46 2.30 14.57
C PRO A 91 7.36 1.47 15.28
N GLU A 92 6.53 2.06 16.12
CA GLU A 92 5.55 1.38 16.97
C GLU A 92 4.55 0.55 16.16
N CYS A 93 4.14 1.01 14.98
CA CYS A 93 3.21 0.29 14.11
C CYS A 93 3.71 -1.11 13.70
N PHE A 94 5.03 -1.30 13.57
CA PHE A 94 5.60 -2.61 13.22
C PHE A 94 5.41 -3.64 14.32
N GLU A 95 5.67 -3.25 15.56
CA GLU A 95 5.49 -4.10 16.73
C GLU A 95 4.01 -4.42 16.96
N ILE A 96 3.17 -3.39 16.93
CA ILE A 96 1.72 -3.51 17.14
C ILE A 96 1.12 -4.49 16.12
N GLU A 97 1.40 -4.30 14.84
CA GLU A 97 0.86 -5.17 13.79
C GLU A 97 1.39 -6.60 13.92
N ALA A 98 2.69 -6.78 14.11
CA ALA A 98 3.31 -8.10 14.22
C ALA A 98 2.70 -8.90 15.37
N ARG A 99 2.55 -8.30 16.54
CA ARG A 99 1.96 -8.94 17.71
C ARG A 99 0.48 -9.26 17.52
N LEU A 100 -0.31 -8.35 16.98
CA LEU A 100 -1.73 -8.60 16.74
C LEU A 100 -1.94 -9.71 15.71
N ARG A 101 -1.10 -9.81 14.68
CA ARG A 101 -1.15 -10.89 13.70
C ARG A 101 -0.76 -12.25 14.30
N GLU A 102 0.19 -12.28 15.24
CA GLU A 102 0.59 -13.52 15.92
C GLU A 102 -0.42 -13.97 16.98
N GLU A 103 -1.04 -12.99 17.68
CA GLU A 103 -1.87 -13.27 18.86
C GLU A 103 -3.39 -13.36 18.58
N LEU A 104 -3.83 -13.09 17.33
CA LEU A 104 -5.25 -13.13 16.93
C LEU A 104 -5.49 -14.10 15.75
N ASP A 105 -6.63 -14.79 15.78
CA ASP A 105 -7.08 -15.71 14.73
C ASP A 105 -7.97 -15.03 13.66
N ILE A 106 -7.80 -13.72 13.46
CA ILE A 106 -8.52 -12.94 12.46
C ILE A 106 -7.52 -12.09 11.67
N PRO A 107 -7.82 -11.73 10.40
CA PRO A 107 -6.92 -10.92 9.60
C PRO A 107 -6.71 -9.54 10.21
N VAL A 108 -5.44 -9.19 10.41
CA VAL A 108 -4.97 -7.88 10.84
C VAL A 108 -4.08 -7.31 9.75
N MET A 109 -4.32 -6.08 9.33
CA MET A 109 -3.51 -5.39 8.32
C MET A 109 -3.38 -3.90 8.66
N HIS A 110 -2.15 -3.38 8.63
CA HIS A 110 -1.91 -1.93 8.70
C HIS A 110 -1.92 -1.36 7.28
N ASP A 111 -2.96 -0.59 6.94
CA ASP A 111 -3.18 -0.15 5.55
C ASP A 111 -2.11 0.81 5.04
N ASP A 112 -1.60 1.73 5.87
CA ASP A 112 -0.50 2.62 5.46
C ASP A 112 0.76 1.87 5.03
N GLN A 113 0.99 0.67 5.57
CA GLN A 113 2.07 -0.21 5.16
C GLN A 113 1.66 -0.99 3.90
N HIS A 114 0.69 -1.86 4.05
CA HIS A 114 0.40 -2.91 3.08
C HIS A 114 -0.51 -2.44 1.94
N GLY A 115 -1.47 -1.54 2.20
CA GLY A 115 -2.28 -0.93 1.13
C GLY A 115 -1.40 -0.19 0.15
N THR A 116 -0.52 0.70 0.63
CA THR A 116 0.43 1.43 -0.22
C THR A 116 1.36 0.48 -0.98
N ALA A 117 1.88 -0.57 -0.34
CA ALA A 117 2.75 -1.54 -0.99
C ALA A 117 2.05 -2.29 -2.14
N ILE A 118 0.81 -2.72 -1.95
CA ILE A 118 0.02 -3.44 -2.97
C ILE A 118 -0.24 -2.54 -4.17
N ILE A 119 -0.72 -1.32 -3.94
CA ILE A 119 -1.08 -0.41 -5.03
C ILE A 119 0.13 0.05 -5.82
N THR A 120 1.24 0.35 -5.15
CA THR A 120 2.50 0.73 -5.81
C THR A 120 3.09 -0.44 -6.59
N SER A 121 2.97 -1.68 -6.08
CA SER A 121 3.39 -2.89 -6.81
C SER A 121 2.56 -3.09 -8.08
N ALA A 122 1.24 -2.91 -8.01
CA ALA A 122 0.37 -3.00 -9.18
C ALA A 122 0.75 -1.95 -10.25
N ALA A 123 0.97 -0.70 -9.83
CA ALA A 123 1.40 0.37 -10.72
C ALA A 123 2.79 0.07 -11.32
N LEU A 124 3.73 -0.45 -10.52
CA LEU A 124 5.08 -0.80 -10.96
C LEU A 124 5.08 -1.92 -12.01
N LEU A 125 4.28 -2.99 -11.81
CA LEU A 125 4.11 -4.08 -12.79
C LEU A 125 3.72 -3.55 -14.16
N ASN A 126 2.77 -2.64 -14.21
CA ASN A 126 2.27 -2.06 -15.44
C ASN A 126 3.24 -1.01 -16.02
N ALA A 127 3.85 -0.19 -15.18
CA ALA A 127 4.82 0.80 -15.61
C ALA A 127 6.08 0.15 -16.21
N ALA A 128 6.57 -0.93 -15.60
CA ALA A 128 7.70 -1.70 -16.14
C ALA A 128 7.40 -2.26 -17.52
N LYS A 129 6.19 -2.85 -17.71
CA LYS A 129 5.74 -3.35 -19.01
C LYS A 129 5.68 -2.24 -20.07
N ILE A 130 5.15 -1.06 -19.74
CA ILE A 130 5.08 0.10 -20.64
C ILE A 130 6.47 0.65 -20.94
N ALA A 131 7.37 0.65 -19.95
CA ALA A 131 8.75 1.08 -20.13
C ALA A 131 9.60 0.08 -20.95
N GLY A 132 9.08 -1.14 -21.16
CA GLY A 132 9.83 -2.23 -21.82
C GLY A 132 11.00 -2.74 -21.00
N LYS A 133 10.83 -2.80 -19.65
CA LYS A 133 11.87 -3.18 -18.69
C LYS A 133 11.47 -4.41 -17.90
N GLU A 134 12.44 -5.30 -17.67
CA GLU A 134 12.25 -6.47 -16.84
C GLU A 134 12.35 -6.11 -15.36
N LEU A 135 11.47 -6.64 -14.52
CA LEU A 135 11.39 -6.30 -13.08
C LEU A 135 12.71 -6.52 -12.34
N HIS A 136 13.36 -7.65 -12.61
CA HIS A 136 14.61 -8.02 -11.93
C HIS A 136 15.81 -7.13 -12.30
N ASP A 137 15.72 -6.35 -13.37
CA ASP A 137 16.77 -5.43 -13.79
C ASP A 137 16.55 -3.98 -13.38
N LEU A 138 15.35 -3.67 -12.85
CA LEU A 138 15.00 -2.31 -12.43
C LEU A 138 15.88 -1.86 -11.27
N ARG A 139 16.51 -0.69 -11.43
CA ARG A 139 17.17 0.04 -10.36
C ARG A 139 16.16 0.93 -9.68
N VAL A 140 15.83 0.61 -8.43
CA VAL A 140 14.75 1.23 -7.67
C VAL A 140 15.32 2.09 -6.55
N VAL A 141 14.88 3.34 -6.50
CA VAL A 141 15.17 4.27 -5.40
C VAL A 141 13.87 4.56 -4.66
N ILE A 142 13.83 4.24 -3.37
CA ILE A 142 12.70 4.53 -2.49
C ILE A 142 13.12 5.69 -1.58
N ASN A 143 12.45 6.82 -1.69
CA ASN A 143 12.69 7.99 -0.85
C ASN A 143 11.62 8.09 0.23
N GLY A 144 12.03 7.87 1.44
CA GLY A 144 11.27 7.59 2.65
C GLY A 144 11.78 6.31 3.28
N ALA A 145 11.79 6.22 4.60
CA ALA A 145 12.18 5.02 5.35
C ALA A 145 11.25 4.80 6.55
N GLY A 146 10.00 5.17 6.37
CA GLY A 146 8.90 4.93 7.29
C GLY A 146 8.14 3.64 6.96
N ALA A 147 6.97 3.48 7.56
CA ALA A 147 6.13 2.29 7.44
C ALA A 147 5.82 1.91 5.98
N ALA A 148 5.30 2.86 5.20
CA ALA A 148 4.97 2.65 3.79
C ALA A 148 6.19 2.25 2.95
N ALA A 149 7.32 2.97 3.10
CA ALA A 149 8.53 2.72 2.32
C ALA A 149 9.08 1.32 2.52
N LEU A 150 9.15 0.86 3.78
CA LEU A 150 9.67 -0.46 4.13
C LEU A 150 8.73 -1.57 3.66
N ALA A 151 7.41 -1.37 3.77
CA ALA A 151 6.43 -2.32 3.25
C ALA A 151 6.49 -2.41 1.72
N CYS A 152 6.61 -1.28 1.01
CA CYS A 152 6.83 -1.26 -0.44
C CYS A 152 8.11 -2.00 -0.82
N ALA A 153 9.22 -1.74 -0.12
CA ALA A 153 10.49 -2.40 -0.39
C ALA A 153 10.38 -3.93 -0.26
N ARG A 154 9.72 -4.43 0.80
CA ARG A 154 9.49 -5.87 1.01
C ARG A 154 8.63 -6.47 -0.09
N LEU A 155 7.51 -5.84 -0.43
CA LEU A 155 6.62 -6.37 -1.47
C LEU A 155 7.26 -6.30 -2.87
N PHE A 156 8.11 -5.30 -3.15
CA PHE A 156 8.87 -5.24 -4.40
C PHE A 156 9.84 -6.41 -4.55
N LEU A 157 10.43 -6.92 -3.44
CA LEU A 157 11.22 -8.15 -3.49
C LEU A 157 10.36 -9.36 -3.89
N VAL A 158 9.14 -9.46 -3.33
CA VAL A 158 8.18 -10.53 -3.64
C VAL A 158 7.72 -10.45 -5.11
N VAL A 159 7.55 -9.23 -5.64
CA VAL A 159 7.21 -8.98 -7.05
C VAL A 159 8.34 -9.36 -8.01
N GLY A 160 9.58 -9.43 -7.54
CA GLY A 160 10.74 -9.85 -8.34
C GLY A 160 11.85 -8.82 -8.53
N ILE A 161 11.78 -7.68 -7.84
CA ILE A 161 12.91 -6.73 -7.79
C ILE A 161 14.06 -7.37 -6.98
N ARG A 162 15.28 -7.31 -7.49
CA ARG A 162 16.45 -7.80 -6.76
C ARG A 162 16.86 -6.85 -5.65
N ARG A 163 17.23 -7.41 -4.48
CA ARG A 163 17.61 -6.65 -3.30
C ARG A 163 18.77 -5.65 -3.57
N GLU A 164 19.76 -6.06 -4.31
CA GLU A 164 20.95 -5.27 -4.67
C GLU A 164 20.66 -4.13 -5.66
N GLN A 165 19.50 -4.16 -6.32
CA GLN A 165 19.03 -3.10 -7.21
C GLN A 165 18.19 -2.03 -6.48
N MET A 166 17.92 -2.24 -5.20
CA MET A 166 17.08 -1.34 -4.40
C MET A 166 17.93 -0.47 -3.48
N ILE A 167 17.68 0.84 -3.49
CA ILE A 167 18.32 1.83 -2.62
C ILE A 167 17.21 2.54 -1.83
N LEU A 168 17.34 2.53 -0.50
CA LEU A 168 16.44 3.26 0.40
C LEU A 168 17.12 4.57 0.83
N CYS A 169 16.37 5.67 0.83
CA CYS A 169 16.80 6.98 1.34
C CYS A 169 15.87 7.43 2.48
N ASP A 170 16.43 8.09 3.47
CA ASP A 170 15.69 8.79 4.51
C ASP A 170 16.05 10.29 4.56
N SER A 171 15.62 11.02 5.60
CA SER A 171 15.91 12.45 5.77
C SER A 171 17.41 12.78 5.92
N ARG A 172 18.26 11.79 6.15
CA ARG A 172 19.73 11.94 6.25
C ARG A 172 20.45 11.47 4.98
N GLY A 173 19.72 11.04 3.95
CA GLY A 173 20.25 10.53 2.69
C GLY A 173 20.15 9.01 2.56
N VAL A 174 21.08 8.41 1.83
CA VAL A 174 21.05 6.98 1.54
C VAL A 174 21.25 6.15 2.82
N VAL A 175 20.41 5.12 2.97
CA VAL A 175 20.51 4.14 4.06
C VAL A 175 21.64 3.17 3.73
N THR A 176 22.83 3.41 4.30
CA THR A 176 24.02 2.60 4.06
C THR A 176 24.39 1.76 5.28
N THR A 177 25.10 0.67 5.06
CA THR A 177 25.62 -0.20 6.14
C THR A 177 26.63 0.51 7.06
N TYR A 178 27.18 1.64 6.63
CA TYR A 178 28.15 2.44 7.39
C TYR A 178 27.48 3.39 8.39
N ARG A 179 26.15 3.51 8.36
CA ARG A 179 25.38 4.36 9.30
C ARG A 179 25.12 3.62 10.60
N GLU A 180 25.35 4.29 11.72
CA GLU A 180 25.11 3.76 13.07
C GLU A 180 23.71 4.06 13.62
N ASP A 181 23.00 5.03 13.03
CA ASP A 181 21.69 5.52 13.46
C ASP A 181 20.49 4.72 12.95
N LEU A 182 20.74 3.56 12.36
CA LEU A 182 19.69 2.74 11.73
C LEU A 182 18.99 1.85 12.76
N ASN A 183 17.66 1.91 12.80
CA ASN A 183 16.86 0.90 13.46
C ASN A 183 16.90 -0.45 12.68
N PRO A 184 16.46 -1.56 13.27
CA PRO A 184 16.52 -2.88 12.63
C PRO A 184 15.83 -2.93 11.27
N GLN A 185 14.67 -2.29 11.13
CA GLN A 185 13.88 -2.29 9.91
C GLN A 185 14.58 -1.56 8.74
N LYS A 186 15.21 -0.42 9.01
CA LYS A 186 16.03 0.28 8.01
C LYS A 186 17.31 -0.49 7.67
N ARG A 187 17.90 -1.14 8.65
CA ARG A 187 19.14 -1.93 8.47
C ARG A 187 18.94 -3.10 7.51
N GLU A 188 17.74 -3.67 7.45
CA GLU A 188 17.34 -4.69 6.47
C GLU A 188 17.61 -4.25 5.01
N PHE A 189 17.43 -2.95 4.73
CA PHE A 189 17.58 -2.36 3.40
C PHE A 189 18.84 -1.51 3.23
N ALA A 190 19.78 -1.55 4.18
CA ALA A 190 21.03 -0.81 4.07
C ALA A 190 21.90 -1.34 2.91
N THR A 191 22.45 -0.43 2.10
CA THR A 191 23.33 -0.75 0.98
C THR A 191 24.81 -0.57 1.35
N THR A 192 25.69 -1.36 0.73
CA THR A 192 27.14 -1.20 0.81
C THR A 192 27.70 -0.20 -0.19
N ARG A 193 26.87 0.36 -1.07
CA ARG A 193 27.29 1.35 -2.06
C ARG A 193 27.79 2.62 -1.38
N ARG A 194 28.86 3.20 -1.91
CA ARG A 194 29.45 4.44 -1.39
C ARG A 194 28.79 5.68 -2.03
N ILE A 195 27.50 5.83 -1.77
CA ILE A 195 26.67 6.97 -2.17
C ILE A 195 25.94 7.49 -0.93
N THR A 196 25.70 8.77 -0.86
CA THR A 196 25.16 9.42 0.36
C THR A 196 23.89 10.21 0.12
N THR A 197 23.69 10.74 -1.10
CA THR A 197 22.59 11.63 -1.42
C THR A 197 21.54 10.98 -2.30
N LEU A 198 20.32 11.51 -2.27
CA LEU A 198 19.24 11.11 -3.18
C LEU A 198 19.63 11.32 -4.66
N ALA A 199 20.34 12.42 -4.96
CA ALA A 199 20.79 12.72 -6.32
C ALA A 199 21.75 11.64 -6.86
N GLU A 200 22.71 11.20 -6.05
CA GLU A 200 23.61 10.11 -6.39
C GLU A 200 22.87 8.78 -6.60
N ALA A 201 21.88 8.49 -5.75
CA ALA A 201 21.07 7.28 -5.85
C ALA A 201 20.25 7.25 -7.14
N LEU A 202 19.72 8.40 -7.57
CA LEU A 202 18.87 8.54 -8.76
C LEU A 202 19.65 8.48 -10.07
N HIS A 203 20.97 8.69 -10.06
CA HIS A 203 21.75 8.63 -11.28
C HIS A 203 21.64 7.26 -11.96
N GLY A 204 20.98 7.26 -13.13
CA GLY A 204 20.69 6.06 -13.90
C GLY A 204 19.67 5.10 -13.25
N ALA A 205 18.91 5.53 -12.24
CA ALA A 205 17.81 4.74 -11.68
C ALA A 205 16.63 4.65 -12.65
N ASP A 206 15.94 3.51 -12.63
CA ASP A 206 14.76 3.25 -13.46
C ASP A 206 13.47 3.69 -12.76
N VAL A 207 13.44 3.55 -11.44
CA VAL A 207 12.24 3.78 -10.62
C VAL A 207 12.58 4.71 -9.46
N PHE A 208 11.74 5.73 -9.25
CA PHE A 208 11.64 6.50 -8.03
C PHE A 208 10.29 6.26 -7.37
N LEU A 209 10.30 5.82 -6.13
CA LEU A 209 9.14 5.80 -5.25
C LEU A 209 9.32 6.82 -4.13
N GLY A 210 8.51 7.88 -4.15
CA GLY A 210 8.46 8.90 -3.10
C GLY A 210 7.29 8.62 -2.13
N VAL A 211 7.62 8.42 -0.87
CA VAL A 211 6.69 8.27 0.26
C VAL A 211 7.24 9.06 1.46
N SER A 212 7.59 10.32 1.21
CA SER A 212 8.33 11.16 2.16
C SER A 212 7.69 12.53 2.37
N LYS A 213 8.22 13.55 1.71
CA LYS A 213 7.74 14.93 1.82
C LYS A 213 7.82 15.65 0.47
N ALA A 214 7.06 16.74 0.35
CA ALA A 214 7.01 17.56 -0.84
C ALA A 214 8.39 18.10 -1.29
N ASP A 215 8.53 18.32 -2.60
CA ASP A 215 9.57 19.07 -3.26
C ASP A 215 11.01 18.55 -3.03
N VAL A 216 11.18 17.26 -2.76
CA VAL A 216 12.51 16.65 -2.59
C VAL A 216 13.11 16.11 -3.89
N LEU A 217 12.29 15.88 -4.91
CA LEU A 217 12.72 15.42 -6.23
C LEU A 217 12.82 16.62 -7.19
N THR A 218 14.03 16.98 -7.57
CA THR A 218 14.24 18.12 -8.46
C THR A 218 14.21 17.73 -9.95
N PRO A 219 13.94 18.69 -10.86
CA PRO A 219 14.07 18.46 -12.30
C PRO A 219 15.45 17.93 -12.73
N ASP A 220 16.51 18.40 -12.10
CA ASP A 220 17.87 17.96 -12.40
C ASP A 220 18.09 16.49 -12.00
N MET A 221 17.61 16.08 -10.84
CA MET A 221 17.63 14.66 -10.44
C MET A 221 16.87 13.78 -11.43
N LEU A 222 15.67 14.21 -11.87
CA LEU A 222 14.90 13.49 -12.89
C LEU A 222 15.67 13.28 -14.19
N ARG A 223 16.41 14.29 -14.64
CA ARG A 223 17.19 14.21 -15.89
C ARG A 223 18.31 13.18 -15.81
N THR A 224 18.81 12.85 -14.62
CA THR A 224 19.87 11.84 -14.43
C THR A 224 19.36 10.40 -14.42
N MET A 225 18.05 10.17 -14.30
CA MET A 225 17.46 8.86 -14.32
C MET A 225 17.59 8.18 -15.71
N ALA A 226 17.43 6.87 -15.75
CA ALA A 226 17.45 6.08 -16.98
C ALA A 226 16.33 6.50 -17.96
N GLY A 227 16.39 6.03 -19.20
CA GLY A 227 15.32 6.25 -20.20
C GLY A 227 13.99 5.65 -19.76
N ASN A 228 12.87 6.28 -20.10
CA ASN A 228 11.53 5.91 -19.67
C ASN A 228 11.44 5.71 -18.15
N PRO A 229 11.81 6.72 -17.33
CA PRO A 229 11.80 6.57 -15.88
C PRO A 229 10.37 6.43 -15.34
N ILE A 230 10.23 5.61 -14.32
CA ILE A 230 8.99 5.39 -13.58
C ILE A 230 9.06 6.21 -12.29
N VAL A 231 8.15 7.14 -12.11
CA VAL A 231 8.12 8.02 -10.94
C VAL A 231 6.76 7.95 -10.25
N MET A 232 6.77 7.45 -9.04
CA MET A 232 5.60 7.43 -8.15
C MET A 232 5.85 8.44 -7.02
N ALA A 233 5.30 9.65 -7.16
CA ALA A 233 5.45 10.75 -6.19
C ALA A 233 4.18 10.83 -5.31
N LEU A 234 4.22 10.19 -4.13
CA LEU A 234 3.04 9.89 -3.33
C LEU A 234 2.93 10.70 -2.03
N ALA A 235 3.86 11.63 -1.76
CA ALA A 235 3.76 12.50 -0.60
C ALA A 235 2.47 13.33 -0.65
N ASN A 236 1.84 13.51 0.51
CA ASN A 236 0.60 14.26 0.68
C ASN A 236 0.78 15.43 1.67
N PRO A 237 0.13 16.59 1.45
CA PRO A 237 -0.80 16.88 0.34
C PRO A 237 -0.09 17.23 -0.97
N ASN A 238 1.21 17.56 -0.93
CA ASN A 238 2.01 17.91 -2.09
C ASN A 238 3.03 16.80 -2.39
N PRO A 239 3.15 16.37 -3.67
CA PRO A 239 4.08 15.31 -4.05
C PRO A 239 5.54 15.75 -4.01
N GLU A 240 6.46 14.82 -4.10
CA GLU A 240 7.91 15.03 -4.13
C GLU A 240 8.38 15.89 -5.30
N ILE A 241 7.61 15.92 -6.39
CA ILE A 241 7.71 16.84 -7.53
C ILE A 241 6.31 17.02 -8.11
N SER A 242 5.98 18.23 -8.57
CA SER A 242 4.70 18.47 -9.22
C SER A 242 4.62 17.76 -10.58
N TYR A 243 3.39 17.34 -10.95
CA TYR A 243 3.14 16.69 -12.25
C TYR A 243 3.66 17.53 -13.42
N GLN A 244 3.39 18.84 -13.42
CA GLN A 244 3.81 19.76 -14.48
C GLN A 244 5.33 19.83 -14.61
N GLN A 245 6.04 19.98 -13.49
CA GLN A 245 7.51 20.01 -13.50
C GLN A 245 8.10 18.69 -14.00
N ALA A 246 7.53 17.56 -13.56
CA ALA A 246 7.98 16.25 -14.01
C ALA A 246 7.82 16.05 -15.51
N MET A 247 6.63 16.36 -16.06
CA MET A 247 6.34 16.23 -17.50
C MET A 247 7.18 17.15 -18.39
N ILE A 248 7.43 18.39 -17.95
CA ILE A 248 8.30 19.34 -18.68
C ILE A 248 9.76 18.85 -18.65
N SER A 249 10.20 18.30 -17.53
CA SER A 249 11.60 17.88 -17.36
C SER A 249 11.96 16.60 -18.11
N ARG A 250 10.99 15.69 -18.24
CA ARG A 250 11.16 14.36 -18.84
C ARG A 250 9.87 13.93 -19.57
N PRO A 251 9.75 14.23 -20.89
CA PRO A 251 8.57 13.84 -21.68
C PRO A 251 8.36 12.31 -21.79
N ASP A 252 9.43 11.53 -21.59
CA ASP A 252 9.42 10.07 -21.60
C ASP A 252 9.03 9.44 -20.23
N ILE A 253 8.69 10.24 -19.23
CA ILE A 253 8.35 9.79 -17.89
C ILE A 253 7.04 8.99 -17.85
N ILE A 254 7.00 7.96 -17.00
CA ILE A 254 5.78 7.28 -16.56
C ILE A 254 5.51 7.75 -15.13
N PHE A 255 4.50 8.60 -14.96
CA PHE A 255 4.25 9.30 -13.70
C PHE A 255 2.98 8.82 -13.00
N ALA A 256 3.05 8.61 -11.70
CA ALA A 256 1.93 8.33 -10.82
C ALA A 256 2.01 9.17 -9.54
N THR A 257 0.86 9.47 -8.95
CA THR A 257 0.76 10.33 -7.75
C THR A 257 -0.42 9.92 -6.87
N GLY A 258 -0.43 10.31 -5.60
CA GLY A 258 -1.58 10.13 -4.72
C GLY A 258 -2.77 11.04 -5.03
N ARG A 259 -2.59 12.08 -5.85
CA ARG A 259 -3.62 13.06 -6.16
C ARG A 259 -4.64 12.55 -7.19
N SER A 260 -5.91 12.87 -6.96
CA SER A 260 -7.03 12.46 -7.85
C SER A 260 -7.19 13.33 -9.10
N ASP A 261 -6.57 14.50 -9.12
CA ASP A 261 -6.64 15.47 -10.22
C ASP A 261 -5.63 15.22 -11.35
N TYR A 262 -4.79 14.18 -11.20
CA TYR A 262 -3.82 13.76 -12.21
C TYR A 262 -4.02 12.31 -12.65
N PRO A 263 -3.46 11.93 -13.82
CA PRO A 263 -3.41 10.53 -14.25
C PRO A 263 -2.71 9.62 -13.22
N ASN A 264 -3.08 8.32 -13.23
CA ASN A 264 -2.44 7.30 -12.40
C ASN A 264 -2.51 7.62 -10.89
N GLN A 265 -3.70 7.87 -10.38
CA GLN A 265 -3.90 8.03 -8.95
C GLN A 265 -3.61 6.71 -8.22
N VAL A 266 -2.56 6.70 -7.40
CA VAL A 266 -2.20 5.61 -6.49
C VAL A 266 -2.86 5.90 -5.15
N ASN A 267 -3.94 5.16 -4.84
CA ASN A 267 -4.73 5.36 -3.62
C ASN A 267 -5.11 4.01 -3.00
N ASN A 268 -4.95 3.89 -1.68
CA ASN A 268 -5.21 2.67 -0.93
C ASN A 268 -6.64 2.15 -1.04
N VAL A 269 -7.60 3.01 -1.40
CA VAL A 269 -9.01 2.62 -1.66
C VAL A 269 -9.15 1.57 -2.78
N LEU A 270 -8.16 1.46 -3.66
CA LEU A 270 -8.10 0.39 -4.67
C LEU A 270 -7.78 -0.99 -4.08
N GLY A 271 -7.32 -1.05 -2.84
CA GLY A 271 -6.83 -2.27 -2.19
C GLY A 271 -7.65 -2.67 -0.97
N PHE A 272 -7.57 -1.91 0.13
CA PHE A 272 -7.99 -2.37 1.44
C PHE A 272 -9.45 -2.89 1.52
N PRO A 273 -10.47 -2.26 0.88
CA PRO A 273 -11.82 -2.74 1.06
C PRO A 273 -12.01 -4.14 0.47
N TYR A 274 -11.45 -4.35 -0.70
CA TYR A 274 -11.57 -5.60 -1.45
C TYR A 274 -10.69 -6.72 -0.87
N ILE A 275 -9.53 -6.36 -0.32
CA ILE A 275 -8.64 -7.26 0.40
C ILE A 275 -9.34 -7.83 1.62
N PHE A 276 -9.94 -6.98 2.45
CA PHE A 276 -10.73 -7.43 3.58
C PHE A 276 -11.99 -8.20 3.14
N ARG A 277 -12.64 -7.81 2.04
CA ARG A 277 -13.76 -8.58 1.50
C ARG A 277 -13.33 -10.00 1.16
N GLY A 278 -12.26 -10.17 0.41
CA GLY A 278 -11.71 -11.49 0.10
C GLY A 278 -11.32 -12.29 1.34
N ALA A 279 -10.65 -11.65 2.31
CA ALA A 279 -10.26 -12.30 3.57
C ALA A 279 -11.47 -12.77 4.40
N LEU A 280 -12.52 -11.94 4.52
CA LEU A 280 -13.75 -12.29 5.22
C LEU A 280 -14.53 -13.41 4.52
N ASP A 281 -14.62 -13.37 3.19
CA ASP A 281 -15.35 -14.37 2.39
C ASP A 281 -14.78 -15.78 2.57
N VAL A 282 -13.46 -15.91 2.70
CA VAL A 282 -12.80 -17.19 2.93
C VAL A 282 -12.50 -17.47 4.41
N ARG A 283 -12.91 -16.57 5.31
CA ARG A 283 -12.60 -16.63 6.74
C ARG A 283 -11.09 -16.83 7.00
N ALA A 284 -10.27 -16.04 6.31
CA ALA A 284 -8.83 -16.10 6.50
C ALA A 284 -8.46 -15.70 7.93
N SER A 285 -7.45 -16.36 8.49
CA SER A 285 -6.86 -15.98 9.78
C SER A 285 -5.83 -14.85 9.64
N GLU A 286 -5.26 -14.67 8.44
CA GLU A 286 -4.27 -13.64 8.15
C GLU A 286 -4.41 -13.09 6.71
N ILE A 287 -3.75 -11.95 6.46
CA ILE A 287 -3.47 -11.41 5.13
C ILE A 287 -1.96 -11.57 4.89
N ASN A 288 -1.56 -12.65 4.19
CA ASN A 288 -0.17 -12.98 3.94
C ASN A 288 0.38 -12.34 2.64
N ASP A 289 1.68 -12.51 2.38
CA ASP A 289 2.33 -11.88 1.23
C ASP A 289 1.87 -12.46 -0.12
N THR A 290 1.48 -13.73 -0.17
CA THR A 290 0.90 -14.35 -1.37
C THR A 290 -0.43 -13.68 -1.73
N MET A 291 -1.26 -13.39 -0.74
CA MET A 291 -2.52 -12.67 -0.92
C MET A 291 -2.28 -11.23 -1.41
N LYS A 292 -1.30 -10.52 -0.83
CA LYS A 292 -0.92 -9.16 -1.25
C LYS A 292 -0.42 -9.14 -2.68
N LEU A 293 0.41 -10.11 -3.06
CA LEU A 293 0.91 -10.27 -4.43
C LEU A 293 -0.22 -10.53 -5.41
N ALA A 294 -1.16 -11.43 -5.07
CA ALA A 294 -2.32 -11.71 -5.90
C ALA A 294 -3.19 -10.47 -6.12
N ALA A 295 -3.42 -9.66 -5.08
CA ALA A 295 -4.13 -8.40 -5.21
C ALA A 295 -3.41 -7.41 -6.12
N ALA A 296 -2.08 -7.30 -6.01
CA ALA A 296 -1.29 -6.43 -6.89
C ALA A 296 -1.39 -6.87 -8.37
N HIS A 297 -1.30 -8.17 -8.66
CA HIS A 297 -1.50 -8.71 -9.99
C HIS A 297 -2.93 -8.49 -10.50
N ALA A 298 -3.94 -8.76 -9.69
CA ALA A 298 -5.34 -8.56 -10.05
C ALA A 298 -5.64 -7.10 -10.45
N LEU A 299 -5.10 -6.13 -9.70
CA LEU A 299 -5.19 -4.70 -10.02
C LEU A 299 -4.44 -4.36 -11.31
N ALA A 300 -3.23 -4.89 -11.50
CA ALA A 300 -2.45 -4.65 -12.70
C ALA A 300 -3.13 -5.23 -13.95
N ASP A 301 -3.69 -6.43 -13.85
CA ASP A 301 -4.38 -7.09 -14.98
C ASP A 301 -5.67 -6.36 -15.33
N LEU A 302 -6.46 -5.93 -14.32
CA LEU A 302 -7.69 -5.18 -14.54
C LEU A 302 -7.47 -3.87 -15.32
N ALA A 303 -6.35 -3.19 -15.08
CA ALA A 303 -5.99 -1.97 -15.83
C ALA A 303 -5.70 -2.23 -17.32
N ARG A 304 -5.39 -3.46 -17.69
CA ARG A 304 -5.12 -3.87 -19.09
C ARG A 304 -6.38 -4.27 -19.84
N GLU A 305 -7.48 -4.48 -19.15
CA GLU A 305 -8.77 -4.78 -19.76
C GLU A 305 -9.44 -3.51 -20.28
N GLU A 306 -10.36 -3.67 -21.25
CA GLU A 306 -11.20 -2.59 -21.74
C GLU A 306 -12.00 -1.96 -20.61
N VAL A 307 -11.95 -0.62 -20.52
CA VAL A 307 -12.66 0.12 -19.46
C VAL A 307 -14.15 0.23 -19.80
N PRO A 308 -15.06 -0.24 -18.92
CA PRO A 308 -16.50 -0.22 -19.20
C PRO A 308 -17.05 1.20 -19.32
N LYS A 309 -18.02 1.38 -20.21
CA LYS A 309 -18.72 2.68 -20.40
C LYS A 309 -19.25 3.32 -19.11
N PRO A 310 -19.80 2.57 -18.12
CA PRO A 310 -20.22 3.19 -16.84
C PRO A 310 -19.06 3.85 -16.09
N VAL A 311 -17.85 3.26 -16.13
CA VAL A 311 -16.66 3.85 -15.51
C VAL A 311 -16.27 5.14 -16.24
N LEU A 312 -16.21 5.12 -17.59
CA LEU A 312 -15.89 6.32 -18.36
C LEU A 312 -16.86 7.47 -18.06
N ARG A 313 -18.16 7.16 -17.98
CA ARG A 313 -19.21 8.16 -17.62
C ARG A 313 -19.02 8.72 -16.20
N ALA A 314 -18.65 7.87 -15.23
CA ALA A 314 -18.44 8.31 -13.84
C ALA A 314 -17.30 9.33 -13.71
N TYR A 315 -16.34 9.29 -14.63
CA TYR A 315 -15.21 10.24 -14.67
C TYR A 315 -15.36 11.33 -15.73
N GLY A 316 -16.44 11.34 -16.51
CA GLY A 316 -16.69 12.34 -17.55
C GLY A 316 -15.68 12.32 -18.69
N ILE A 317 -15.19 11.12 -19.06
CA ILE A 317 -14.20 10.90 -20.11
C ILE A 317 -14.74 9.97 -21.19
N ASP A 318 -14.28 10.15 -22.42
CA ASP A 318 -14.76 9.39 -23.59
C ASP A 318 -14.03 8.05 -23.77
N SER A 319 -12.74 8.01 -23.43
CA SER A 319 -11.91 6.80 -23.53
C SER A 319 -10.85 6.78 -22.42
N LEU A 320 -10.44 5.58 -22.05
CA LEU A 320 -9.33 5.34 -21.13
C LEU A 320 -8.72 3.99 -21.51
N GLU A 321 -7.47 4.00 -21.92
CA GLU A 321 -6.77 2.81 -22.40
C GLU A 321 -5.48 2.61 -21.63
N PHE A 322 -5.09 1.35 -21.48
CA PHE A 322 -3.83 0.97 -20.85
C PHE A 322 -2.65 1.68 -21.53
N GLY A 323 -1.85 2.38 -20.73
CA GLY A 323 -0.72 3.17 -21.23
C GLY A 323 -0.15 4.09 -20.15
N ARG A 324 0.70 5.03 -20.56
CA ARG A 324 1.39 5.96 -19.62
C ARG A 324 0.45 6.75 -18.71
N SER A 325 -0.78 7.02 -19.14
CA SER A 325 -1.80 7.75 -18.38
C SER A 325 -2.82 6.86 -17.67
N TYR A 326 -2.72 5.55 -17.81
CA TYR A 326 -3.61 4.58 -17.15
C TYR A 326 -2.85 3.30 -16.81
N LEU A 327 -2.21 3.29 -15.65
CA LEU A 327 -1.42 2.18 -15.10
C LEU A 327 -2.21 1.31 -14.11
N ILE A 328 -3.22 1.91 -13.49
CA ILE A 328 -3.97 1.32 -12.38
C ILE A 328 -5.45 1.66 -12.54
N PRO A 329 -6.38 0.78 -12.13
CA PRO A 329 -7.81 1.04 -12.26
C PRO A 329 -8.24 2.31 -11.53
N LYS A 330 -9.37 2.86 -11.96
CA LYS A 330 -10.00 4.01 -11.26
C LYS A 330 -10.80 3.52 -10.05
N PRO A 331 -10.82 4.27 -8.92
CA PRO A 331 -11.52 3.87 -7.69
C PRO A 331 -13.02 3.52 -7.86
N LEU A 332 -13.71 4.15 -8.80
CA LEU A 332 -15.14 3.87 -9.05
C LEU A 332 -15.38 2.73 -10.05
N ASP A 333 -14.37 1.92 -10.37
CA ASP A 333 -14.53 0.74 -11.21
C ASP A 333 -15.19 -0.41 -10.40
N PRO A 334 -16.44 -0.79 -10.69
CA PRO A 334 -17.15 -1.80 -9.93
C PRO A 334 -16.56 -3.20 -10.06
N ARG A 335 -15.71 -3.43 -11.07
CA ARG A 335 -15.01 -4.72 -11.26
C ARG A 335 -13.99 -5.00 -10.16
N LEU A 336 -13.47 -3.94 -9.48
CA LEU A 336 -12.52 -4.07 -8.38
C LEU A 336 -13.00 -5.04 -7.30
N LEU A 337 -14.27 -4.93 -6.90
CA LEU A 337 -14.85 -5.79 -5.87
C LEU A 337 -14.68 -7.28 -6.23
N ARG A 338 -15.01 -7.65 -7.44
CA ARG A 338 -14.94 -9.04 -7.88
C ARG A 338 -13.49 -9.48 -8.12
N VAL A 339 -12.70 -8.68 -8.85
CA VAL A 339 -11.37 -9.09 -9.32
C VAL A 339 -10.39 -9.20 -8.16
N VAL A 340 -10.37 -8.23 -7.25
CA VAL A 340 -9.43 -8.26 -6.11
C VAL A 340 -9.88 -9.25 -5.05
N ALA A 341 -11.17 -9.29 -4.66
CA ALA A 341 -11.62 -10.24 -3.65
C ALA A 341 -11.48 -11.71 -4.09
N VAL A 342 -11.80 -12.02 -5.37
CA VAL A 342 -11.71 -13.40 -5.90
C VAL A 342 -10.26 -13.87 -6.05
N SER A 343 -9.28 -12.99 -6.27
CA SER A 343 -7.88 -13.37 -6.30
C SER A 343 -7.41 -14.09 -5.02
N TYR A 344 -8.07 -13.81 -3.88
CA TYR A 344 -7.86 -14.47 -2.59
C TYR A 344 -8.51 -15.86 -2.49
N THR A 345 -9.70 -16.02 -3.06
CA THR A 345 -10.46 -17.28 -2.95
C THR A 345 -9.78 -18.40 -3.71
N HIS A 346 -9.15 -18.11 -4.83
CA HIS A 346 -8.39 -19.10 -5.61
C HIS A 346 -7.13 -19.61 -4.90
N LEU A 347 -6.44 -18.75 -4.15
CA LEU A 347 -5.24 -19.15 -3.41
C LEU A 347 -5.57 -20.16 -2.30
N ARG A 348 -6.64 -19.94 -1.53
CA ARG A 348 -7.03 -20.87 -0.46
C ARG A 348 -7.55 -22.20 -0.99
N ALA A 349 -8.17 -22.23 -2.15
CA ALA A 349 -8.56 -23.50 -2.79
C ALA A 349 -7.34 -24.36 -3.13
N HIS A 350 -6.20 -23.74 -3.50
CA HIS A 350 -4.94 -24.43 -3.74
C HIS A 350 -4.22 -24.86 -2.45
N GLU A 351 -4.23 -24.05 -1.39
CA GLU A 351 -3.64 -24.42 -0.10
C GLU A 351 -4.40 -25.57 0.56
N THR A 352 -5.73 -25.59 0.50
CA THR A 352 -6.54 -26.68 1.07
C THR A 352 -6.34 -28.01 0.34
N VAL A 353 -5.93 -28.01 -0.92
CA VAL A 353 -5.62 -29.22 -1.69
C VAL A 353 -4.21 -29.75 -1.35
N LEU A 354 -3.27 -28.86 -1.01
CA LEU A 354 -1.91 -29.24 -0.60
C LEU A 354 -1.87 -29.79 0.84
N ASP A 355 -2.77 -29.36 1.72
CA ASP A 355 -2.90 -29.87 3.11
C ASP A 355 -3.65 -31.21 3.19
N LEU A 356 -4.20 -31.72 2.09
CA LEU A 356 -4.92 -33.00 2.00
C LEU A 356 -4.15 -34.09 1.27
N VAL A 357 -2.89 -33.84 0.88
CA VAL A 357 -1.95 -34.81 0.29
C VAL A 357 -0.75 -34.98 1.24
#